data_bf6a375c4eb3d13b0438737e563df8f2
#
_entry.id   bf6a375c4eb3d13b0438737e563df8f2
#
_cell.length_a   1.000
_cell.length_b   1.000
_cell.length_c   1.000
_cell.angle_alpha   90.00
_cell.angle_beta   90.00
_cell.angle_gamma   90.00
#
_symmetry.space_group_name_H-M   'P 1'
#
loop_
_entity.id
_entity.type
_entity.pdbx_description
1 polymer ?
#
loop_
_entity_poly.entity_id
_entity_poly.type
_entity_poly.pdbx_seq_one_letter_code
_entity_poly.pdbx_strand_id
1 'polypeptide(L)'
;MSHSRWFAATAALLFAFSASAAPIGGGVAPACSRACMTRIVDRYLAALVRHDPAGLPLNRDVKFTENTARLKVGAEGLWVGASELPTGPRIYAIDVGAGQAGFYGVMKEHDRPLILALRLKVVNGQITEIEHVLARGIRERAVKSLAVARPEFVTVVPPADRLPRQQMVNIADSYFEAIEHANGKLAPFADDCVRRENGIQTTHNPKPVPWPVPLGSEQADKAMAYIGTLSCSDQLDTHVMDFITRLWPRRHEIVDEELGLVFSFPMFNHRGGSGTIRIYHVPGAESLPLGGSTSNLQAGEIFKIVQGRIIGIEAMGASLPYGTKSGWGE
;
A
#
# COMPACT_ATOMS: atom_id res chain seq x y z
N MET A 1 -24.15 100.55 38.73
CA MET A 1 -22.86 100.14 38.13
C MET A 1 -22.74 98.65 38.32
N SER A 2 -23.07 97.91 37.29
CA SER A 2 -23.18 96.40 37.32
C SER A 2 -22.19 95.85 36.38
N HIS A 3 -21.28 95.00 36.85
CA HIS A 3 -20.31 94.30 36.05
C HIS A 3 -20.75 92.81 35.90
N SER A 4 -21.21 92.45 34.69
CA SER A 4 -21.50 91.08 34.31
C SER A 4 -20.19 90.34 33.94
N ARG A 5 -19.92 89.24 34.59
CA ARG A 5 -18.87 88.35 34.21
C ARG A 5 -19.42 87.12 33.45
N TRP A 6 -18.99 86.93 32.24
CA TRP A 6 -19.28 85.75 31.42
C TRP A 6 -18.29 84.61 31.73
N PHE A 7 -18.80 83.49 32.13
CA PHE A 7 -18.01 82.23 32.22
C PHE A 7 -18.20 81.45 30.92
N ALA A 8 -17.07 81.20 30.23
CA ALA A 8 -17.05 80.34 29.10
C ALA A 8 -16.79 78.90 29.60
N ALA A 9 -17.72 78.00 29.33
CA ALA A 9 -17.58 76.57 29.60
C ALA A 9 -16.97 75.88 28.39
N THR A 10 -15.75 75.35 28.53
CA THR A 10 -15.08 74.53 27.56
C THR A 10 -15.52 73.07 27.74
N ALA A 11 -16.25 72.51 26.77
CA ALA A 11 -16.64 71.10 26.73
C ALA A 11 -15.47 70.29 26.12
N ALA A 12 -14.85 69.44 26.90
CA ALA A 12 -13.85 68.47 26.42
C ALA A 12 -14.54 67.22 25.87
N LEU A 13 -14.47 67.00 24.56
CA LEU A 13 -14.93 65.80 23.91
C LEU A 13 -13.85 64.68 24.12
N LEU A 14 -14.21 63.72 24.94
CA LEU A 14 -13.43 62.44 25.07
C LEU A 14 -13.79 61.50 23.92
N PHE A 15 -12.89 61.33 22.95
CA PHE A 15 -12.99 60.26 21.95
C PHE A 15 -12.55 58.94 22.58
N ALA A 16 -13.51 58.06 22.85
CA ALA A 16 -13.21 56.68 23.22
C ALA A 16 -12.80 55.88 21.95
N PHE A 17 -11.52 55.55 21.82
CA PHE A 17 -11.07 54.59 20.83
C PHE A 17 -11.45 53.17 21.29
N SER A 18 -12.49 52.60 20.68
CA SER A 18 -12.78 51.17 20.82
C SER A 18 -11.79 50.38 19.96
N ALA A 19 -10.80 49.79 20.59
CA ALA A 19 -9.93 48.80 19.95
C ALA A 19 -10.73 47.51 19.73
N SER A 20 -11.22 47.28 18.51
CA SER A 20 -11.74 45.99 18.09
C SER A 20 -10.59 45.03 18.02
N ALA A 21 -10.44 44.13 19.00
CA ALA A 21 -9.58 42.97 18.89
C ALA A 21 -10.16 42.05 17.82
N ALA A 22 -9.47 41.91 16.70
CA ALA A 22 -9.75 40.87 15.71
C ALA A 22 -9.58 39.50 16.37
N PRO A 23 -10.50 38.54 16.19
CA PRO A 23 -10.33 37.19 16.69
C PRO A 23 -9.09 36.58 16.01
N ILE A 24 -8.12 36.19 16.81
CA ILE A 24 -7.02 35.31 16.35
C ILE A 24 -7.67 33.97 16.11
N GLY A 25 -8.27 33.81 14.93
CA GLY A 25 -8.70 32.52 14.43
C GLY A 25 -7.44 31.70 14.18
N GLY A 26 -7.11 30.83 15.11
CA GLY A 26 -6.19 29.72 14.87
C GLY A 26 -6.82 28.81 13.83
N GLY A 27 -6.73 29.18 12.55
CA GLY A 27 -7.15 28.34 11.44
C GLY A 27 -6.32 27.08 11.48
N VAL A 28 -6.96 25.96 11.81
CA VAL A 28 -6.39 24.64 11.53
C VAL A 28 -6.06 24.66 10.04
N ALA A 29 -4.77 24.49 9.72
CA ALA A 29 -4.35 24.42 8.31
C ALA A 29 -5.25 23.42 7.60
N PRO A 30 -5.82 23.75 6.41
CA PRO A 30 -6.73 22.87 5.74
C PRO A 30 -6.04 21.51 5.53
N ALA A 31 -6.75 20.44 5.89
CA ALA A 31 -6.26 19.09 5.69
C ALA A 31 -5.81 18.93 4.22
N CYS A 32 -4.64 18.30 4.00
CA CYS A 32 -4.11 18.11 2.66
C CYS A 32 -5.09 17.24 1.85
N SER A 33 -5.74 17.82 0.84
CA SER A 33 -6.73 17.13 0.01
C SER A 33 -6.10 15.96 -0.76
N ARG A 34 -6.93 15.07 -1.34
CA ARG A 34 -6.47 13.99 -2.23
C ARG A 34 -5.45 14.51 -3.26
N ALA A 35 -5.78 15.56 -3.99
CA ALA A 35 -4.88 16.15 -4.99
C ALA A 35 -3.57 16.70 -4.37
N CYS A 36 -3.63 17.24 -3.18
CA CYS A 36 -2.44 17.66 -2.44
C CYS A 36 -1.57 16.46 -2.08
N MET A 37 -2.13 15.38 -1.54
CA MET A 37 -1.39 14.17 -1.18
C MET A 37 -0.81 13.45 -2.41
N THR A 38 -1.55 13.37 -3.51
CA THR A 38 -1.04 12.83 -4.77
C THR A 38 0.19 13.61 -5.25
N ARG A 39 0.14 14.97 -5.21
CA ARG A 39 1.31 15.78 -5.56
C ARG A 39 2.50 15.58 -4.62
N ILE A 40 2.27 15.27 -3.33
CA ILE A 40 3.36 14.93 -2.40
C ILE A 40 4.03 13.63 -2.84
N VAL A 41 3.26 12.60 -3.22
CA VAL A 41 3.80 11.34 -3.75
C VAL A 41 4.60 11.59 -5.03
N ASP A 42 4.06 12.34 -6.00
CA ASP A 42 4.76 12.65 -7.26
C ASP A 42 6.06 13.41 -7.03
N ARG A 43 6.05 14.40 -6.13
CA ARG A 43 7.25 15.14 -5.74
C ARG A 43 8.27 14.24 -5.05
N TYR A 44 7.81 13.30 -4.22
CA TYR A 44 8.67 12.32 -3.56
C TYR A 44 9.35 11.41 -4.60
N LEU A 45 8.61 10.84 -5.53
CA LEU A 45 9.15 10.00 -6.61
C LEU A 45 10.15 10.78 -7.48
N ALA A 46 9.83 12.02 -7.81
CA ALA A 46 10.74 12.88 -8.57
C ALA A 46 12.02 13.22 -7.78
N ALA A 47 11.93 13.47 -6.48
CA ALA A 47 13.09 13.71 -5.63
C ALA A 47 13.97 12.46 -5.51
N LEU A 48 13.33 11.28 -5.39
CA LEU A 48 14.01 9.98 -5.32
C LEU A 48 14.92 9.75 -6.55
N VAL A 49 14.39 9.99 -7.76
CA VAL A 49 15.15 9.83 -9.01
C VAL A 49 16.24 10.90 -9.17
N ARG A 50 16.07 12.09 -8.60
CA ARG A 50 17.12 13.11 -8.58
C ARG A 50 18.17 12.90 -7.48
N HIS A 51 17.96 11.89 -6.61
CA HIS A 51 18.79 11.64 -5.41
C HIS A 51 18.88 12.85 -4.47
N ASP A 52 17.86 13.72 -4.50
CA ASP A 52 17.85 14.98 -3.74
C ASP A 52 16.53 15.15 -2.99
N PRO A 53 16.53 14.99 -1.67
CA PRO A 53 15.35 15.21 -0.83
C PRO A 53 15.06 16.70 -0.58
N ALA A 54 15.94 17.63 -1.01
CA ALA A 54 15.71 19.05 -0.82
C ALA A 54 14.39 19.50 -1.47
N GLY A 55 13.65 20.32 -0.76
CA GLY A 55 12.32 20.78 -1.20
C GLY A 55 11.18 19.81 -0.95
N LEU A 56 11.42 18.61 -0.40
CA LEU A 56 10.36 17.79 0.17
C LEU A 56 9.94 18.34 1.54
N PRO A 57 8.66 18.31 1.88
CA PRO A 57 8.16 18.72 3.19
C PRO A 57 8.44 17.62 4.23
N LEU A 58 9.71 17.31 4.47
CA LEU A 58 10.10 16.28 5.44
C LEU A 58 10.02 16.84 6.86
N ASN A 59 9.46 16.05 7.78
CA ASN A 59 9.62 16.29 9.19
C ASN A 59 11.07 16.03 9.62
N ARG A 60 11.59 16.78 10.59
CA ARG A 60 12.97 16.62 11.09
C ARG A 60 13.27 15.20 11.57
N ASP A 61 12.27 14.56 12.19
CA ASP A 61 12.39 13.23 12.79
C ASP A 61 11.72 12.17 11.92
N VAL A 62 11.68 12.38 10.58
CA VAL A 62 11.04 11.45 9.63
C VAL A 62 11.58 10.03 9.79
N LYS A 63 10.67 9.07 9.90
CA LYS A 63 11.00 7.65 9.93
C LYS A 63 10.98 7.09 8.51
N PHE A 64 12.12 6.57 8.04
CA PHE A 64 12.22 5.89 6.74
C PHE A 64 12.66 4.45 6.91
N THR A 65 11.94 3.53 6.28
CA THR A 65 12.34 2.12 6.15
C THR A 65 12.30 1.67 4.69
N GLU A 66 13.21 0.77 4.33
CA GLU A 66 13.19 0.04 3.07
C GLU A 66 13.36 -1.45 3.38
N ASN A 67 12.39 -2.27 2.95
CA ASN A 67 12.36 -3.70 3.26
C ASN A 67 12.69 -3.96 4.73
N THR A 68 12.00 -3.26 5.62
CA THR A 68 12.12 -3.24 7.09
C THR A 68 13.34 -2.52 7.66
N ALA A 69 14.46 -2.40 6.92
CA ALA A 69 15.66 -1.75 7.40
C ALA A 69 15.43 -0.23 7.61
N ARG A 70 15.82 0.28 8.78
CA ARG A 70 15.81 1.73 9.05
C ARG A 70 16.95 2.39 8.30
N LEU A 71 16.64 3.36 7.44
CA LEU A 71 17.58 4.02 6.55
C LEU A 71 17.50 5.55 6.66
N LYS A 72 18.50 6.24 6.07
CA LYS A 72 18.55 7.71 5.96
C LYS A 72 17.99 8.16 4.62
N VAL A 73 17.02 9.07 4.66
CA VAL A 73 16.46 9.71 3.47
C VAL A 73 17.55 10.45 2.70
N GLY A 74 17.57 10.25 1.37
CA GLY A 74 18.53 10.91 0.48
C GLY A 74 19.93 10.29 0.43
N ALA A 75 20.23 9.28 1.29
CA ALA A 75 21.58 8.75 1.43
C ALA A 75 21.71 7.23 1.29
N GLU A 76 20.62 6.48 1.45
CA GLU A 76 20.65 5.01 1.52
C GLU A 76 19.48 4.39 0.76
N GLY A 77 19.61 3.10 0.42
CA GLY A 77 18.59 2.31 -0.26
C GLY A 77 18.28 2.82 -1.67
N LEU A 78 17.02 2.78 -2.07
CA LEU A 78 16.59 3.23 -3.40
C LEU A 78 16.93 4.72 -3.67
N TRP A 79 17.16 5.51 -2.65
CA TRP A 79 17.62 6.91 -2.82
C TRP A 79 18.94 7.06 -3.56
N VAL A 80 19.80 6.06 -3.54
CA VAL A 80 21.07 6.10 -4.27
C VAL A 80 21.06 5.33 -5.58
N GLY A 81 20.00 4.55 -5.83
CA GLY A 81 19.92 3.69 -7.02
C GLY A 81 18.79 4.01 -7.99
N ALA A 82 17.81 4.80 -7.60
CA ALA A 82 16.67 5.11 -8.47
C ALA A 82 17.12 5.83 -9.73
N SER A 83 16.79 5.30 -10.92
CA SER A 83 17.31 5.83 -12.19
C SER A 83 16.21 6.38 -13.11
N GLU A 84 14.96 5.99 -12.94
CA GLU A 84 13.88 6.43 -13.82
C GLU A 84 12.55 6.51 -13.08
N LEU A 85 11.75 7.56 -13.39
CA LEU A 85 10.38 7.69 -12.93
C LEU A 85 9.50 6.57 -13.51
N PRO A 86 8.42 6.18 -12.81
CA PRO A 86 7.47 5.22 -13.34
C PRO A 86 6.89 5.69 -14.68
N THR A 87 7.05 4.90 -15.74
CA THR A 87 6.52 5.17 -17.09
C THR A 87 5.27 4.36 -17.38
N GLY A 88 5.02 3.28 -16.64
CA GLY A 88 3.86 2.41 -16.76
C GLY A 88 2.67 2.83 -15.89
N PRO A 89 1.65 1.97 -15.81
CA PRO A 89 0.50 2.16 -14.93
C PRO A 89 0.92 2.37 -13.48
N ARG A 90 0.18 3.23 -12.78
CA ARG A 90 0.40 3.59 -11.39
C ARG A 90 -0.89 3.42 -10.62
N ILE A 91 -0.81 2.85 -9.43
CA ILE A 91 -1.94 2.81 -8.51
C ILE A 91 -1.59 3.74 -7.35
N TYR A 92 -2.44 4.73 -7.11
CA TYR A 92 -2.39 5.60 -5.94
C TYR A 92 -3.52 5.22 -5.01
N ALA A 93 -3.22 5.03 -3.74
CA ALA A 93 -4.20 4.90 -2.68
C ALA A 93 -4.05 6.10 -1.73
N ILE A 94 -5.10 6.88 -1.56
CA ILE A 94 -5.06 8.13 -0.79
C ILE A 94 -6.11 8.10 0.31
N ASP A 95 -5.67 8.17 1.54
CA ASP A 95 -6.49 8.23 2.75
C ASP A 95 -6.31 9.60 3.40
N VAL A 96 -7.15 10.55 3.00
CA VAL A 96 -7.09 11.92 3.49
C VAL A 96 -7.32 11.98 5.01
N GLY A 97 -8.28 11.18 5.51
CA GLY A 97 -8.64 11.17 6.93
C GLY A 97 -7.51 10.67 7.84
N ALA A 98 -6.76 9.67 7.41
CA ALA A 98 -5.61 9.16 8.13
C ALA A 98 -4.29 9.87 7.79
N GLY A 99 -4.28 10.76 6.80
CA GLY A 99 -3.06 11.40 6.32
C GLY A 99 -2.08 10.41 5.70
N GLN A 100 -2.58 9.35 5.05
CA GLN A 100 -1.76 8.31 4.41
C GLN A 100 -1.86 8.39 2.90
N ALA A 101 -0.72 8.24 2.21
CA ALA A 101 -0.66 8.19 0.76
C ALA A 101 0.22 7.03 0.30
N GLY A 102 -0.28 6.26 -0.63
CA GLY A 102 0.41 5.10 -1.20
C GLY A 102 0.60 5.21 -2.70
N PHE A 103 1.65 4.54 -3.17
CA PHE A 103 1.94 4.32 -4.58
C PHE A 103 2.36 2.87 -4.79
N TYR A 104 1.89 2.28 -5.88
CA TYR A 104 2.32 0.98 -6.35
C TYR A 104 2.62 1.08 -7.86
N GLY A 105 3.81 0.65 -8.25
CA GLY A 105 4.20 0.68 -9.65
C GLY A 105 5.63 0.21 -9.89
N VAL A 106 6.01 0.14 -11.18
CA VAL A 106 7.37 -0.22 -11.59
C VAL A 106 8.25 1.01 -11.61
N MET A 107 9.40 0.91 -10.95
CA MET A 107 10.50 1.87 -11.05
C MET A 107 11.76 1.17 -11.57
N LYS A 108 12.82 1.93 -11.80
CA LYS A 108 14.15 1.36 -12.09
C LYS A 108 15.16 1.74 -11.02
N GLU A 109 16.01 0.78 -10.68
CA GLU A 109 17.18 0.93 -9.84
C GLU A 109 18.41 0.48 -10.66
N HIS A 110 19.38 1.38 -10.90
CA HIS A 110 20.50 1.12 -11.79
C HIS A 110 20.05 0.51 -13.14
N ASP A 111 19.00 1.09 -13.75
CA ASP A 111 18.35 0.66 -14.99
C ASP A 111 17.67 -0.71 -14.98
N ARG A 112 17.61 -1.37 -13.81
CA ARG A 112 16.90 -2.63 -13.62
C ARG A 112 15.51 -2.39 -13.06
N PRO A 113 14.47 -3.01 -13.62
CA PRO A 113 13.11 -2.82 -13.12
C PRO A 113 12.93 -3.47 -11.75
N LEU A 114 12.19 -2.79 -10.90
CA LEU A 114 11.69 -3.27 -9.62
C LEU A 114 10.24 -2.82 -9.41
N ILE A 115 9.53 -3.48 -8.50
CA ILE A 115 8.23 -3.00 -8.03
C ILE A 115 8.45 -2.23 -6.73
N LEU A 116 7.87 -1.03 -6.65
CA LEU A 116 7.82 -0.23 -5.43
C LEU A 116 6.38 -0.18 -4.91
N ALA A 117 6.21 -0.63 -3.67
CA ALA A 117 5.08 -0.29 -2.83
C ALA A 117 5.56 0.79 -1.84
N LEU A 118 5.05 2.01 -2.00
CA LEU A 118 5.41 3.17 -1.19
C LEU A 118 4.26 3.55 -0.27
N ARG A 119 4.57 3.85 0.99
CA ARG A 119 3.67 4.50 1.94
C ARG A 119 4.31 5.79 2.47
N LEU A 120 3.55 6.86 2.45
CA LEU A 120 3.89 8.13 3.10
C LEU A 120 2.83 8.48 4.14
N LYS A 121 3.27 8.84 5.35
CA LYS A 121 2.42 9.47 6.37
C LYS A 121 2.65 10.97 6.34
N VAL A 122 1.57 11.72 6.21
CA VAL A 122 1.60 13.19 6.16
C VAL A 122 0.84 13.75 7.35
N VAL A 123 1.52 14.49 8.19
CA VAL A 123 0.94 15.17 9.37
C VAL A 123 1.25 16.67 9.27
N ASN A 124 0.22 17.50 9.35
CA ASN A 124 0.37 18.96 9.22
C ASN A 124 1.16 19.40 7.97
N GLY A 125 0.95 18.70 6.84
CA GLY A 125 1.63 18.98 5.58
C GLY A 125 3.07 18.48 5.49
N GLN A 126 3.59 17.82 6.52
CA GLN A 126 4.94 17.24 6.55
C GLN A 126 4.90 15.72 6.45
N ILE A 127 5.84 15.14 5.70
CA ILE A 127 6.06 13.70 5.65
C ILE A 127 6.76 13.27 6.94
N THR A 128 6.09 12.49 7.76
CA THR A 128 6.60 11.97 9.04
C THR A 128 7.06 10.53 8.96
N GLU A 129 6.52 9.77 8.00
CA GLU A 129 6.88 8.37 7.78
C GLU A 129 7.02 8.08 6.30
N ILE A 130 8.00 7.27 5.97
CA ILE A 130 8.28 6.75 4.63
C ILE A 130 8.53 5.26 4.75
N GLU A 131 7.82 4.45 3.98
CA GLU A 131 8.05 3.02 3.91
C GLU A 131 8.12 2.58 2.46
N HIS A 132 9.23 1.95 2.10
CA HIS A 132 9.44 1.26 0.84
C HIS A 132 9.38 -0.24 1.05
N VAL A 133 8.54 -0.92 0.27
CA VAL A 133 8.68 -2.36 0.03
C VAL A 133 9.08 -2.52 -1.43
N LEU A 134 10.22 -3.15 -1.66
CA LEU A 134 10.82 -3.29 -2.99
C LEU A 134 10.94 -4.75 -3.37
N ALA A 135 10.32 -5.15 -4.48
CA ALA A 135 10.60 -6.42 -5.12
C ALA A 135 11.60 -6.21 -6.26
N ARG A 136 12.82 -6.64 -6.03
CA ARG A 136 13.92 -6.61 -7.00
C ARG A 136 13.99 -7.91 -7.80
N GLY A 137 14.69 -7.91 -8.93
CA GLY A 137 14.88 -9.11 -9.74
C GLY A 137 13.61 -9.62 -10.41
N ILE A 138 12.64 -8.74 -10.66
CA ILE A 138 11.41 -9.12 -11.37
C ILE A 138 11.72 -9.56 -12.79
N ARG A 139 11.00 -10.59 -13.23
CA ARG A 139 11.21 -11.18 -14.56
C ARG A 139 10.58 -10.34 -15.66
N GLU A 140 11.11 -10.44 -16.87
CA GLU A 140 10.59 -9.71 -18.04
C GLU A 140 9.08 -9.88 -18.24
N ARG A 141 8.56 -11.11 -18.06
CA ARG A 141 7.11 -11.37 -18.16
C ARG A 141 6.29 -10.61 -17.12
N ALA A 142 6.83 -10.44 -15.90
CA ALA A 142 6.18 -9.64 -14.86
C ALA A 142 6.18 -8.16 -15.24
N VAL A 143 7.30 -7.65 -15.75
CA VAL A 143 7.40 -6.28 -16.28
C VAL A 143 6.37 -6.05 -17.39
N LYS A 144 6.26 -6.97 -18.35
CA LYS A 144 5.26 -6.90 -19.44
C LYS A 144 3.83 -6.90 -18.89
N SER A 145 3.54 -7.72 -17.88
CA SER A 145 2.22 -7.74 -17.24
C SER A 145 1.93 -6.44 -16.49
N LEU A 146 2.91 -5.92 -15.75
CA LEU A 146 2.78 -4.66 -15.00
C LEU A 146 2.66 -3.42 -15.92
N ALA A 147 3.07 -3.53 -17.17
CA ALA A 147 2.87 -2.48 -18.18
C ALA A 147 1.42 -2.41 -18.70
N VAL A 148 0.59 -3.40 -18.37
CA VAL A 148 -0.84 -3.38 -18.72
C VAL A 148 -1.62 -2.65 -17.65
N ALA A 149 -2.47 -1.70 -18.06
CA ALA A 149 -3.31 -0.95 -17.11
C ALA A 149 -4.26 -1.86 -16.32
N ARG A 150 -4.54 -1.45 -15.09
CA ARG A 150 -5.49 -2.09 -14.16
C ARG A 150 -6.63 -1.10 -13.89
N PRO A 151 -7.59 -0.96 -14.83
CA PRO A 151 -8.64 0.05 -14.71
C PRO A 151 -9.46 -0.12 -13.44
N GLU A 152 -9.64 -1.34 -12.95
CA GLU A 152 -10.36 -1.62 -11.72
C GLU A 152 -9.78 -0.86 -10.51
N PHE A 153 -8.45 -0.73 -10.40
CA PHE A 153 -7.82 -0.06 -9.26
C PHE A 153 -7.87 1.48 -9.33
N VAL A 154 -8.18 2.06 -10.47
CA VAL A 154 -8.26 3.52 -10.64
C VAL A 154 -9.70 4.02 -10.87
N THR A 155 -10.65 3.10 -10.96
CA THR A 155 -12.08 3.45 -11.13
C THR A 155 -12.67 3.88 -9.79
N VAL A 156 -13.28 5.07 -9.78
CA VAL A 156 -13.95 5.64 -8.62
C VAL A 156 -15.21 4.82 -8.29
N VAL A 157 -15.39 4.51 -7.03
CA VAL A 157 -16.62 3.88 -6.51
C VAL A 157 -17.69 4.97 -6.34
N PRO A 158 -18.89 4.80 -6.92
CA PRO A 158 -19.99 5.74 -6.72
C PRO A 158 -20.23 6.02 -5.24
N PRO A 159 -20.53 7.26 -4.83
CA PRO A 159 -20.69 7.60 -3.41
C PRO A 159 -21.69 6.72 -2.64
N ALA A 160 -22.76 6.26 -3.32
CA ALA A 160 -23.77 5.39 -2.71
C ALA A 160 -23.25 3.96 -2.44
N ASP A 161 -22.19 3.53 -3.13
CA ASP A 161 -21.63 2.17 -3.03
C ASP A 161 -20.34 2.14 -2.19
N ARG A 162 -19.89 3.29 -1.67
CA ARG A 162 -18.69 3.39 -0.83
C ARG A 162 -18.95 2.74 0.53
N LEU A 163 -17.99 1.93 0.95
CA LEU A 163 -18.04 1.28 2.26
C LEU A 163 -17.30 2.14 3.30
N PRO A 164 -17.76 2.12 4.56
CA PRO A 164 -17.02 2.71 5.66
C PRO A 164 -15.64 2.07 5.83
N ARG A 165 -14.65 2.86 6.23
CA ARG A 165 -13.26 2.44 6.48
C ARG A 165 -13.14 1.10 7.19
N GLN A 166 -13.80 0.94 8.34
CA GLN A 166 -13.67 -0.27 9.15
C GLN A 166 -14.20 -1.51 8.44
N GLN A 167 -15.25 -1.37 7.66
CA GLN A 167 -15.77 -2.49 6.88
C GLN A 167 -14.79 -2.91 5.78
N MET A 168 -14.15 -1.96 5.10
CA MET A 168 -13.12 -2.26 4.11
C MET A 168 -11.90 -2.95 4.74
N VAL A 169 -11.45 -2.49 5.92
CA VAL A 169 -10.38 -3.14 6.68
C VAL A 169 -10.75 -4.58 7.03
N ASN A 170 -11.95 -4.81 7.53
CA ASN A 170 -12.42 -6.17 7.90
C ASN A 170 -12.46 -7.10 6.68
N ILE A 171 -12.87 -6.60 5.51
CA ILE A 171 -12.88 -7.36 4.26
C ILE A 171 -11.45 -7.69 3.83
N ALA A 172 -10.52 -6.73 3.87
CA ALA A 172 -9.13 -6.99 3.52
C ALA A 172 -8.46 -7.96 4.51
N ASP A 173 -8.74 -7.84 5.82
CA ASP A 173 -8.21 -8.75 6.84
C ASP A 173 -8.73 -10.17 6.69
N SER A 174 -9.98 -10.35 6.29
CA SER A 174 -10.58 -11.67 6.06
C SER A 174 -9.86 -12.47 4.97
N TYR A 175 -9.17 -11.81 4.03
CA TYR A 175 -8.31 -12.50 3.06
C TYR A 175 -7.12 -13.17 3.75
N PHE A 176 -6.51 -12.53 4.72
CA PHE A 176 -5.41 -13.11 5.48
C PHE A 176 -5.89 -14.27 6.37
N GLU A 177 -7.09 -14.17 6.95
CA GLU A 177 -7.76 -15.29 7.62
C GLU A 177 -7.98 -16.47 6.65
N ALA A 178 -8.44 -16.17 5.43
CA ALA A 178 -8.67 -17.20 4.43
C ALA A 178 -7.39 -17.93 4.03
N ILE A 179 -6.26 -17.24 3.98
CA ILE A 179 -4.94 -17.85 3.75
C ILE A 179 -4.51 -18.72 4.94
N GLU A 180 -4.54 -18.19 6.17
CA GLU A 180 -4.06 -18.91 7.36
C GLU A 180 -4.88 -20.16 7.66
N HIS A 181 -6.15 -20.18 7.27
CA HIS A 181 -7.06 -21.31 7.47
C HIS A 181 -7.30 -22.16 6.22
N ALA A 182 -6.61 -21.85 5.11
CA ALA A 182 -6.82 -22.51 3.81
C ALA A 182 -8.33 -22.66 3.46
N ASN A 183 -9.08 -21.60 3.66
CA ASN A 183 -10.53 -21.58 3.47
C ASN A 183 -10.99 -20.31 2.76
N GLY A 184 -11.18 -20.40 1.46
CA GLY A 184 -11.56 -19.25 0.63
C GLY A 184 -12.91 -18.63 0.97
N LYS A 185 -13.80 -19.37 1.69
CA LYS A 185 -15.12 -18.87 2.10
C LYS A 185 -15.07 -17.85 3.24
N LEU A 186 -13.91 -17.71 3.91
CA LEU A 186 -13.72 -16.70 4.96
C LEU A 186 -13.63 -15.29 4.40
N ALA A 187 -13.28 -15.13 3.14
CA ALA A 187 -13.19 -13.81 2.48
C ALA A 187 -14.30 -13.65 1.41
N PRO A 188 -14.93 -12.47 1.30
CA PRO A 188 -15.99 -12.23 0.34
C PRO A 188 -15.41 -11.91 -1.05
N PHE A 189 -14.85 -12.90 -1.73
CA PHE A 189 -14.38 -12.73 -3.10
C PHE A 189 -15.54 -12.56 -4.07
N ALA A 190 -15.37 -11.74 -5.10
CA ALA A 190 -16.22 -11.76 -6.27
C ALA A 190 -15.85 -12.98 -7.14
N ASP A 191 -16.83 -13.46 -7.92
CA ASP A 191 -16.64 -14.66 -8.75
C ASP A 191 -15.55 -14.45 -9.82
N ASP A 192 -15.36 -13.22 -10.27
CA ASP A 192 -14.35 -12.78 -11.24
C ASP A 192 -13.10 -12.17 -10.58
N CYS A 193 -12.91 -12.36 -9.27
CA CYS A 193 -11.74 -11.88 -8.55
C CYS A 193 -10.44 -12.31 -9.23
N VAL A 194 -9.55 -11.35 -9.49
CA VAL A 194 -8.21 -11.61 -10.04
C VAL A 194 -7.15 -11.23 -9.04
N ARG A 195 -6.27 -12.18 -8.69
CA ARG A 195 -5.10 -11.96 -7.87
C ARG A 195 -3.82 -11.99 -8.70
N ARG A 196 -2.93 -11.04 -8.43
CA ARG A 196 -1.60 -10.98 -9.04
C ARG A 196 -0.54 -10.83 -7.97
N GLU A 197 0.58 -11.52 -8.15
CA GLU A 197 1.74 -11.46 -7.26
C GLU A 197 3.00 -11.12 -8.06
N ASN A 198 3.70 -10.07 -7.62
CA ASN A 198 4.87 -9.56 -8.35
C ASN A 198 4.61 -9.41 -9.86
N GLY A 199 3.40 -8.92 -10.21
CA GLY A 199 2.96 -8.72 -11.59
C GLY A 199 2.47 -9.97 -12.33
N ILE A 200 2.52 -11.15 -11.74
CA ILE A 200 2.03 -12.39 -12.36
C ILE A 200 0.62 -12.70 -11.87
N GLN A 201 -0.30 -12.91 -12.81
CA GLN A 201 -1.66 -13.35 -12.48
C GLN A 201 -1.64 -14.78 -11.95
N THR A 202 -2.13 -14.97 -10.72
CA THR A 202 -2.06 -16.23 -9.99
C THR A 202 -3.42 -16.91 -9.83
N THR A 203 -4.52 -16.23 -10.17
CA THR A 203 -5.89 -16.80 -10.20
C THR A 203 -6.57 -16.46 -11.52
N HIS A 204 -7.59 -17.24 -11.90
CA HIS A 204 -8.32 -17.05 -13.16
C HIS A 204 -7.39 -16.84 -14.38
N ASN A 205 -6.20 -17.44 -14.34
CA ASN A 205 -5.23 -17.24 -15.40
C ASN A 205 -5.53 -18.21 -16.58
N PRO A 206 -5.99 -17.72 -17.75
CA PRO A 206 -6.33 -18.57 -18.86
C PRO A 206 -5.09 -19.21 -19.53
N LYS A 207 -3.88 -18.69 -19.19
CA LYS A 207 -2.59 -19.21 -19.66
C LYS A 207 -1.68 -19.37 -18.44
N PRO A 208 -2.00 -20.31 -17.54
CA PRO A 208 -1.22 -20.50 -16.33
C PRO A 208 0.23 -20.82 -16.73
N VAL A 209 1.12 -20.04 -16.19
CA VAL A 209 2.56 -20.26 -16.37
C VAL A 209 3.00 -21.16 -15.23
N PRO A 210 3.86 -22.13 -15.47
CA PRO A 210 4.53 -22.83 -14.38
C PRO A 210 5.09 -21.82 -13.38
N TRP A 211 5.03 -22.18 -12.11
CA TRP A 211 5.63 -21.36 -11.04
C TRP A 211 7.01 -20.85 -11.48
N PRO A 212 7.47 -19.68 -11.04
CA PRO A 212 8.71 -19.07 -11.57
C PRO A 212 9.96 -19.95 -11.49
N VAL A 213 9.94 -21.00 -10.70
CA VAL A 213 10.99 -22.03 -10.64
C VAL A 213 10.30 -23.37 -10.86
N PRO A 214 10.82 -24.25 -11.76
CA PRO A 214 10.32 -25.61 -11.86
C PRO A 214 10.33 -26.28 -10.49
N LEU A 215 9.19 -26.87 -10.12
CA LEU A 215 9.06 -27.53 -8.80
C LEU A 215 9.73 -28.90 -8.74
N GLY A 216 10.54 -29.25 -9.76
CA GLY A 216 11.34 -30.44 -9.80
C GLY A 216 10.63 -31.65 -10.39
N SER A 217 9.35 -31.55 -10.74
CA SER A 217 8.63 -32.59 -11.48
C SER A 217 7.56 -32.01 -12.39
N GLU A 218 7.32 -32.65 -13.52
CA GLU A 218 6.26 -32.30 -14.46
C GLU A 218 4.86 -32.32 -13.81
N GLN A 219 4.66 -33.27 -12.87
CA GLN A 219 3.40 -33.36 -12.12
C GLN A 219 3.17 -32.14 -11.25
N ALA A 220 4.17 -31.68 -10.51
CA ALA A 220 4.06 -30.48 -9.67
C ALA A 220 3.85 -29.22 -10.52
N ASP A 221 4.52 -29.10 -11.66
CA ASP A 221 4.35 -27.98 -12.57
C ASP A 221 2.95 -27.96 -13.19
N LYS A 222 2.38 -29.12 -13.56
CA LYS A 222 0.99 -29.26 -14.01
C LYS A 222 -0.02 -28.89 -12.91
N ALA A 223 0.24 -29.34 -11.67
CA ALA A 223 -0.60 -29.00 -10.53
C ALA A 223 -0.64 -27.48 -10.28
N MET A 224 0.51 -26.82 -10.28
CA MET A 224 0.58 -25.36 -10.12
C MET A 224 -0.07 -24.61 -11.28
N ALA A 225 0.06 -25.11 -12.50
CA ALA A 225 -0.65 -24.54 -13.65
C ALA A 225 -2.17 -24.64 -13.48
N TYR A 226 -2.69 -25.79 -13.03
CA TYR A 226 -4.11 -25.96 -12.72
C TYR A 226 -4.56 -25.01 -11.62
N ILE A 227 -3.83 -24.95 -10.50
CA ILE A 227 -4.12 -24.06 -9.36
C ILE A 227 -4.21 -22.60 -9.82
N GLY A 228 -3.38 -22.18 -10.77
CA GLY A 228 -3.42 -20.84 -11.37
C GLY A 228 -4.69 -20.52 -12.17
N THR A 229 -5.47 -21.54 -12.58
CA THR A 229 -6.75 -21.32 -13.28
C THR A 229 -7.93 -21.10 -12.34
N LEU A 230 -7.79 -21.47 -11.06
CA LEU A 230 -8.86 -21.44 -10.08
C LEU A 230 -9.27 -20.00 -9.71
N SER A 231 -10.47 -19.86 -9.14
CA SER A 231 -10.93 -18.62 -8.54
C SER A 231 -10.09 -18.22 -7.33
N CYS A 232 -10.22 -16.97 -6.86
CA CYS A 232 -9.55 -16.54 -5.64
C CYS A 232 -9.91 -17.39 -4.42
N SER A 233 -11.16 -17.83 -4.32
CA SER A 233 -11.65 -18.70 -3.26
C SER A 233 -11.14 -20.13 -3.39
N ASP A 234 -11.40 -20.77 -4.55
CA ASP A 234 -11.06 -22.18 -4.75
C ASP A 234 -9.56 -22.44 -4.67
N GLN A 235 -8.72 -21.46 -5.05
CA GLN A 235 -7.26 -21.57 -4.93
C GLN A 235 -6.83 -21.73 -3.47
N LEU A 236 -7.43 -21.01 -2.53
CA LEU A 236 -7.12 -21.14 -1.12
C LEU A 236 -7.55 -22.49 -0.55
N ASP A 237 -8.69 -22.99 -1.00
CA ASP A 237 -9.22 -24.31 -0.60
C ASP A 237 -8.33 -25.47 -1.06
N THR A 238 -7.35 -25.21 -1.96
CA THR A 238 -6.34 -26.23 -2.35
C THR A 238 -5.25 -26.44 -1.33
N HIS A 239 -5.15 -25.63 -0.29
CA HIS A 239 -4.04 -25.64 0.68
C HIS A 239 -2.66 -25.32 0.07
N VAL A 240 -2.62 -24.74 -1.13
CA VAL A 240 -1.35 -24.40 -1.82
C VAL A 240 -0.49 -23.42 -1.01
N MET A 241 -1.09 -22.69 -0.08
CA MET A 241 -0.42 -21.71 0.78
C MET A 241 -0.05 -22.22 2.18
N ASP A 242 -0.20 -23.51 2.47
CA ASP A 242 0.13 -24.09 3.79
C ASP A 242 1.61 -24.00 4.19
N PHE A 243 2.46 -23.49 3.29
CA PHE A 243 3.83 -23.10 3.64
C PHE A 243 3.89 -21.77 4.41
N ILE A 244 2.81 -21.00 4.43
CA ILE A 244 2.66 -19.78 5.23
C ILE A 244 2.22 -20.19 6.63
N THR A 245 3.06 -19.98 7.62
CA THR A 245 2.80 -20.45 9.00
C THR A 245 2.20 -19.37 9.89
N ARG A 246 2.29 -18.12 9.48
CA ARG A 246 1.73 -16.96 10.19
C ARG A 246 1.69 -15.75 9.28
N LEU A 247 0.65 -14.94 9.43
CA LEU A 247 0.50 -13.62 8.81
C LEU A 247 0.41 -12.56 9.91
N TRP A 248 1.56 -12.00 10.28
CA TRP A 248 1.63 -11.01 11.36
C TRP A 248 2.93 -10.19 11.32
N PRO A 249 2.87 -8.83 11.53
CA PRO A 249 1.63 -8.06 11.68
C PRO A 249 0.88 -7.92 10.36
N ARG A 250 -0.44 -7.66 10.44
CA ARG A 250 -1.31 -7.29 9.32
C ARG A 250 -1.60 -5.81 9.44
N ARG A 251 -0.95 -4.97 8.64
CA ARG A 251 -1.07 -3.52 8.74
C ARG A 251 -1.87 -2.96 7.57
N HIS A 252 -3.12 -2.56 7.81
CA HIS A 252 -4.02 -1.92 6.83
C HIS A 252 -3.86 -0.39 6.92
N GLU A 253 -2.79 0.13 6.35
CA GLU A 253 -2.34 1.50 6.59
C GLU A 253 -3.14 2.54 5.83
N ILE A 254 -3.55 2.24 4.60
CA ILE A 254 -4.20 3.20 3.71
C ILE A 254 -5.56 2.65 3.30
N VAL A 255 -6.63 3.39 3.58
CA VAL A 255 -7.99 3.05 3.14
C VAL A 255 -8.54 4.19 2.29
N ASP A 256 -8.62 3.94 1.02
CA ASP A 256 -9.13 4.88 0.02
C ASP A 256 -10.58 4.58 -0.30
N GLU A 257 -11.50 5.16 0.45
CA GLU A 257 -12.94 4.92 0.29
C GLU A 257 -13.46 5.39 -1.08
N GLU A 258 -12.80 6.36 -1.72
CA GLU A 258 -13.20 6.86 -3.03
C GLU A 258 -12.91 5.86 -4.14
N LEU A 259 -11.76 5.21 -4.09
CA LEU A 259 -11.38 4.17 -5.04
C LEU A 259 -11.74 2.76 -4.56
N GLY A 260 -12.25 2.59 -3.35
CA GLY A 260 -12.52 1.27 -2.78
C GLY A 260 -11.24 0.47 -2.59
N LEU A 261 -10.13 1.10 -2.16
CA LEU A 261 -8.84 0.43 -1.99
C LEU A 261 -8.46 0.30 -0.52
N VAL A 262 -7.92 -0.85 -0.18
CA VAL A 262 -7.15 -1.05 1.06
C VAL A 262 -5.73 -1.41 0.68
N PHE A 263 -4.75 -0.60 1.10
CA PHE A 263 -3.35 -0.90 0.88
C PHE A 263 -2.73 -1.35 2.21
N SER A 264 -2.37 -2.60 2.24
CA SER A 264 -1.87 -3.31 3.42
C SER A 264 -0.39 -3.62 3.29
N PHE A 265 0.29 -3.70 4.45
CA PHE A 265 1.70 -4.00 4.58
C PHE A 265 1.90 -5.19 5.55
N PRO A 266 1.49 -6.40 5.15
CA PRO A 266 1.59 -7.59 5.98
C PRO A 266 3.00 -8.17 5.98
N MET A 267 3.25 -9.03 6.99
CA MET A 267 4.43 -9.89 7.05
C MET A 267 4.01 -11.35 7.05
N PHE A 268 4.48 -12.09 6.07
CA PHE A 268 4.25 -13.53 5.94
C PHE A 268 5.45 -14.29 6.50
N ASN A 269 5.19 -15.28 7.34
CA ASN A 269 6.20 -16.21 7.81
C ASN A 269 6.13 -17.48 6.95
N HIS A 270 7.15 -17.73 6.16
CA HIS A 270 7.24 -18.90 5.31
C HIS A 270 8.09 -19.99 5.97
N ARG A 271 7.57 -21.19 6.06
CA ARG A 271 8.42 -22.36 6.34
C ARG A 271 9.07 -22.82 5.04
N GLY A 272 10.36 -23.05 5.08
CA GLY A 272 11.11 -23.71 4.02
C GLY A 272 11.45 -25.14 4.41
N GLY A 273 12.20 -25.83 3.59
CA GLY A 273 12.77 -27.15 3.88
C GLY A 273 12.60 -28.16 2.76
N SER A 274 13.05 -29.38 3.04
CA SER A 274 12.97 -30.54 2.12
C SER A 274 11.72 -31.36 2.47
N GLY A 275 10.58 -30.95 2.14
CA GLY A 275 9.35 -31.71 2.40
C GLY A 275 8.32 -31.44 1.31
N THR A 276 7.08 -31.76 1.64
CA THR A 276 5.93 -31.47 0.80
C THR A 276 4.85 -30.78 1.60
N ILE A 277 4.03 -29.99 0.94
CA ILE A 277 2.72 -29.58 1.44
C ILE A 277 1.68 -30.47 0.79
N ARG A 278 0.68 -30.87 1.54
CA ARG A 278 -0.47 -31.58 1.01
C ARG A 278 -1.38 -30.57 0.32
N ILE A 279 -1.89 -30.94 -0.85
CA ILE A 279 -2.85 -30.15 -1.59
C ILE A 279 -4.14 -30.92 -1.83
N TYR A 280 -5.23 -30.22 -2.03
CA TYR A 280 -6.56 -30.78 -2.19
C TYR A 280 -7.23 -30.22 -3.46
N HIS A 281 -8.19 -30.98 -4.00
CA HIS A 281 -8.98 -30.56 -5.17
C HIS A 281 -8.17 -30.29 -6.43
N VAL A 282 -6.96 -30.87 -6.54
CA VAL A 282 -6.05 -30.71 -7.70
C VAL A 282 -5.97 -32.04 -8.44
N PRO A 283 -6.42 -32.15 -9.69
CA PRO A 283 -6.36 -33.40 -10.45
C PRO A 283 -4.93 -33.91 -10.62
N GLY A 284 -4.72 -35.19 -10.29
CA GLY A 284 -3.46 -35.87 -10.52
C GLY A 284 -2.31 -35.48 -9.59
N ALA A 285 -2.57 -34.69 -8.53
CA ALA A 285 -1.54 -34.35 -7.53
C ALA A 285 -2.17 -34.27 -6.13
N GLU A 286 -1.48 -34.83 -5.13
CA GLU A 286 -1.88 -34.79 -3.72
C GLU A 286 -0.92 -33.97 -2.86
N SER A 287 0.22 -33.57 -3.42
CA SER A 287 1.22 -32.76 -2.72
C SER A 287 2.07 -31.96 -3.68
N LEU A 288 2.67 -30.89 -3.16
CA LEU A 288 3.68 -30.09 -3.83
C LEU A 288 4.97 -30.09 -3.01
N PRO A 289 6.14 -30.04 -3.67
CA PRO A 289 7.39 -29.92 -2.95
C PRO A 289 7.43 -28.58 -2.20
N LEU A 290 7.84 -28.64 -0.94
CA LEU A 290 8.17 -27.47 -0.14
C LEU A 290 9.63 -27.14 -0.43
N GLY A 291 9.88 -26.05 -1.10
CA GLY A 291 11.23 -25.62 -1.45
C GLY A 291 11.69 -24.41 -0.66
N GLY A 292 12.97 -24.07 -0.83
CA GLY A 292 13.54 -22.83 -0.31
C GLY A 292 13.90 -22.87 1.17
N SER A 293 14.33 -21.72 1.66
CA SER A 293 14.68 -21.49 3.06
C SER A 293 13.48 -20.95 3.85
N THR A 294 13.46 -21.23 5.14
CA THR A 294 12.57 -20.53 6.06
C THR A 294 12.86 -19.02 5.98
N SER A 295 11.83 -18.23 5.75
CA SER A 295 11.96 -16.79 5.49
C SER A 295 10.75 -16.01 5.97
N ASN A 296 10.90 -14.70 6.08
CA ASN A 296 9.78 -13.77 6.10
C ASN A 296 9.60 -13.17 4.71
N LEU A 297 8.37 -12.82 4.36
CA LEU A 297 8.07 -12.00 3.20
C LEU A 297 7.35 -10.74 3.67
N GLN A 298 7.98 -9.58 3.51
CA GLN A 298 7.29 -8.31 3.64
C GLN A 298 6.55 -8.03 2.35
N ALA A 299 5.26 -7.76 2.43
CA ALA A 299 4.45 -7.47 1.25
C ALA A 299 3.85 -6.07 1.27
N GLY A 300 3.52 -5.58 0.08
CA GLY A 300 2.60 -4.49 -0.17
C GLY A 300 1.45 -5.05 -0.98
N GLU A 301 0.24 -5.06 -0.42
CA GLU A 301 -0.94 -5.65 -1.05
C GLU A 301 -2.07 -4.65 -1.16
N ILE A 302 -2.57 -4.42 -2.36
CA ILE A 302 -3.71 -3.55 -2.62
C ILE A 302 -4.92 -4.41 -2.95
N PHE A 303 -5.96 -4.26 -2.15
CA PHE A 303 -7.27 -4.86 -2.38
C PHE A 303 -8.18 -3.85 -3.06
N LYS A 304 -8.82 -4.23 -4.15
CA LYS A 304 -9.96 -3.50 -4.73
C LYS A 304 -11.25 -4.13 -4.22
N ILE A 305 -12.04 -3.32 -3.51
CA ILE A 305 -13.29 -3.73 -2.88
C ILE A 305 -14.44 -2.94 -3.47
N VAL A 306 -15.42 -3.64 -4.01
CA VAL A 306 -16.64 -3.06 -4.58
C VAL A 306 -17.85 -3.83 -4.07
N GLN A 307 -18.88 -3.14 -3.60
CA GLN A 307 -20.11 -3.75 -3.08
C GLN A 307 -19.86 -4.87 -2.05
N GLY A 308 -18.86 -4.68 -1.18
CA GLY A 308 -18.53 -5.63 -0.14
C GLY A 308 -17.74 -6.86 -0.59
N ARG A 309 -17.28 -6.92 -1.84
CA ARG A 309 -16.52 -8.03 -2.41
C ARG A 309 -15.15 -7.61 -2.87
N ILE A 310 -14.15 -8.48 -2.70
CA ILE A 310 -12.81 -8.33 -3.26
C ILE A 310 -12.87 -8.72 -4.74
N ILE A 311 -12.69 -7.74 -5.63
CA ILE A 311 -12.68 -7.97 -7.08
C ILE A 311 -11.27 -8.07 -7.66
N GLY A 312 -10.26 -7.57 -6.94
CA GLY A 312 -8.88 -7.61 -7.40
C GLY A 312 -7.88 -7.46 -6.27
N ILE A 313 -6.74 -8.12 -6.42
CA ILE A 313 -5.60 -8.03 -5.51
C ILE A 313 -4.34 -7.84 -6.33
N GLU A 314 -3.61 -6.75 -6.09
CA GLU A 314 -2.24 -6.56 -6.58
C GLU A 314 -1.28 -6.66 -5.40
N ALA A 315 -0.52 -7.74 -5.35
CA ALA A 315 0.46 -8.03 -4.32
C ALA A 315 1.88 -7.97 -4.87
N MET A 316 2.79 -7.52 -4.05
CA MET A 316 4.22 -7.65 -4.27
C MET A 316 4.91 -7.94 -2.94
N GLY A 317 6.06 -8.59 -2.97
CA GLY A 317 6.76 -8.90 -1.75
C GLY A 317 8.27 -9.05 -1.93
N ALA A 318 8.97 -8.84 -0.82
CA ALA A 318 10.40 -9.01 -0.68
C ALA A 318 10.71 -10.08 0.37
N SER A 319 11.44 -11.13 -0.03
CA SER A 319 11.90 -12.15 0.91
C SER A 319 13.01 -11.61 1.81
N LEU A 320 12.89 -11.89 3.09
CA LEU A 320 13.76 -11.43 4.16
C LEU A 320 14.20 -12.63 5.04
N PRO A 321 15.31 -12.50 5.80
CA PRO A 321 15.67 -13.50 6.79
C PRO A 321 14.52 -13.79 7.75
N TYR A 322 14.37 -15.05 8.16
CA TYR A 322 13.33 -15.45 9.12
C TYR A 322 13.51 -14.73 10.46
N GLY A 323 12.41 -14.28 11.04
CA GLY A 323 12.42 -13.52 12.28
C GLY A 323 12.63 -12.00 12.08
N THR A 324 12.76 -11.55 10.83
CA THR A 324 12.77 -10.10 10.54
C THR A 324 11.44 -9.46 10.96
N LYS A 325 11.52 -8.35 11.68
CA LYS A 325 10.37 -7.56 12.12
C LYS A 325 9.98 -6.51 11.10
N SER A 326 8.72 -6.06 11.13
CA SER A 326 8.23 -5.06 10.17
C SER A 326 8.92 -3.69 10.29
N GLY A 327 9.47 -3.40 11.47
CA GLY A 327 10.05 -2.09 11.77
C GLY A 327 9.01 -1.01 12.13
N TRP A 328 7.71 -1.35 12.19
CA TRP A 328 6.61 -0.40 12.42
C TRP A 328 5.76 -0.67 13.68
N GLY A 329 6.26 -1.45 14.57
CA GLY A 329 5.59 -1.90 15.79
C GLY A 329 4.92 -3.27 15.59
N GLU A 330 5.07 -4.14 16.59
CA GLU A 330 4.60 -5.54 16.58
C GLU A 330 4.06 -5.92 17.95
#